data_e85373687efbf4e5b0a2d8f2533106df
#
_entry.id   e85373687efbf4e5b0a2d8f2533106df
#
_cell.length_a   1.000
_cell.length_b   1.000
_cell.length_c   1.000
_cell.angle_alpha   90.00
_cell.angle_beta   90.00
_cell.angle_gamma   90.00
#
_symmetry.space_group_name_H-M   'P 1'
#
loop_
_entity.id
_entity.type
_entity.pdbx_description
1 polymer ?
#
loop_
_entity_poly.entity_id
_entity_poly.type
_entity_poly.pdbx_seq_one_letter_code
_entity_poly.pdbx_strand_id
1 'polypeptide(L)'
;LMLALYAFINRTRMGTAIRAVAIDQGAARLMGINVDRVISLVFFIGAGLGGVAGVMVGTYYGQIDFTMGWSYGLKAFTAAILGGIGNIPGAMIGGLLLGVIEALGASYLAMAWKDAIAFLVLILILIIRPTGLLGERVADKL
;
A
#
# COMPACT_ATOMS: atom_id res chain seq x y z
N LEU A 1 9.45 3.67 9.59
CA LEU A 1 9.52 3.82 8.14
C LEU A 1 8.30 4.59 7.59
N MET A 2 7.07 4.13 7.82
CA MET A 2 5.86 4.74 7.27
C MET A 2 5.63 6.18 7.71
N LEU A 3 5.88 6.52 8.99
CA LEU A 3 5.82 7.91 9.47
C LEU A 3 6.85 8.81 8.76
N ALA A 4 8.05 8.29 8.52
CA ALA A 4 9.09 9.02 7.78
C ALA A 4 8.66 9.24 6.32
N LEU A 5 8.11 8.23 5.66
CA LEU A 5 7.57 8.35 4.30
C LEU A 5 6.43 9.36 4.22
N TYR A 6 5.50 9.31 5.16
CA TYR A 6 4.40 10.27 5.26
C TYR A 6 4.90 11.70 5.43
N ALA A 7 5.86 11.92 6.34
CA ALA A 7 6.50 13.22 6.54
C ALA A 7 7.26 13.68 5.29
N PHE A 8 7.97 12.77 4.61
CA PHE A 8 8.67 13.06 3.35
C PHE A 8 7.70 13.54 2.28
N ILE A 9 6.60 12.82 2.04
CA ILE A 9 5.63 13.17 0.99
C ILE A 9 4.86 14.45 1.32
N ASN A 10 4.55 14.71 2.60
CA ASN A 10 3.76 15.88 2.96
C ASN A 10 4.57 17.14 3.24
N ARG A 11 5.85 17.01 3.63
CA ARG A 11 6.67 18.16 4.08
C ARG A 11 7.81 18.52 3.15
N THR A 12 8.07 17.77 2.05
CA THR A 12 9.18 18.07 1.14
C THR A 12 8.70 18.59 -0.21
N ARG A 13 9.55 19.36 -0.89
CA ARG A 13 9.30 19.81 -2.27
C ARG A 13 9.14 18.62 -3.24
N MET A 14 9.89 17.55 -3.01
CA MET A 14 9.76 16.31 -3.79
C MET A 14 8.38 15.66 -3.60
N GLY A 15 7.87 15.61 -2.38
CA GLY A 15 6.53 15.12 -2.10
C GLY A 15 5.44 15.96 -2.78
N THR A 16 5.61 17.28 -2.86
CA THR A 16 4.70 18.14 -3.61
C THR A 16 4.75 17.81 -5.11
N ALA A 17 5.94 17.58 -5.67
CA ALA A 17 6.10 17.16 -7.06
C ALA A 17 5.44 15.80 -7.33
N ILE A 18 5.60 14.83 -6.43
CA ILE A 18 4.95 13.51 -6.51
C ILE A 18 3.43 13.65 -6.58
N ARG A 19 2.83 14.46 -5.71
CA ARG A 19 1.39 14.70 -5.70
C ARG A 19 0.91 15.43 -6.95
N ALA A 20 1.66 16.42 -7.45
CA ALA A 20 1.32 17.12 -8.68
C ALA A 20 1.32 16.16 -9.88
N VAL A 21 2.34 15.30 -10.01
CA VAL A 21 2.43 14.29 -11.07
C VAL A 21 1.32 13.24 -10.96
N ALA A 22 0.89 12.90 -9.74
CA ALA A 22 -0.21 11.95 -9.51
C ALA A 22 -1.58 12.51 -9.95
N ILE A 23 -1.77 13.84 -9.90
CA ILE A 23 -3.03 14.49 -10.30
C ILE A 23 -3.05 14.69 -11.83
N ASP A 24 -2.01 15.32 -12.39
CA ASP A 24 -1.91 15.58 -13.83
C ASP A 24 -0.44 15.69 -14.26
N GLN A 25 0.01 14.69 -15.03
CA GLN A 25 1.37 14.64 -15.55
C GLN A 25 1.65 15.74 -16.58
N GLY A 26 0.63 16.12 -17.37
CA GLY A 26 0.75 17.17 -18.40
C GLY A 26 0.95 18.53 -17.75
N ALA A 27 0.09 18.89 -16.82
CA ALA A 27 0.20 20.13 -16.06
C ALA A 27 1.51 20.20 -15.26
N ALA A 28 1.94 19.10 -14.64
CA ALA A 28 3.21 19.03 -13.92
C ALA A 28 4.42 19.30 -14.81
N ARG A 29 4.44 18.79 -16.06
CA ARG A 29 5.49 19.09 -17.05
C ARG A 29 5.52 20.56 -17.43
N LEU A 30 4.36 21.18 -17.63
CA LEU A 30 4.26 22.61 -17.94
C LEU A 30 4.78 23.49 -16.81
N MET A 31 4.66 23.04 -15.57
CA MET A 31 5.22 23.72 -14.39
C MET A 31 6.72 23.44 -14.17
N GLY A 32 7.39 22.78 -15.12
CA GLY A 32 8.82 22.50 -15.06
C GLY A 32 9.22 21.29 -14.23
N ILE A 33 8.26 20.45 -13.82
CA ILE A 33 8.54 19.22 -13.07
C ILE A 33 8.99 18.12 -14.04
N ASN A 34 10.15 17.53 -13.78
CA ASN A 34 10.61 16.36 -14.54
C ASN A 34 9.87 15.10 -14.07
N VAL A 35 8.81 14.76 -14.79
CA VAL A 35 7.90 13.66 -14.47
C VAL A 35 8.64 12.31 -14.40
N ASP A 36 9.57 12.05 -15.33
CA ASP A 36 10.29 10.78 -15.39
C ASP A 36 11.18 10.56 -14.17
N ARG A 37 11.83 11.63 -13.66
CA ARG A 37 12.61 11.57 -12.42
C ARG A 37 11.72 11.31 -11.20
N VAL A 38 10.55 11.93 -11.16
CA VAL A 38 9.59 11.74 -10.06
C VAL A 38 9.09 10.31 -10.05
N ILE A 39 8.71 9.76 -11.19
CA ILE A 39 8.27 8.37 -11.32
C ILE A 39 9.39 7.42 -10.89
N SER A 40 10.61 7.60 -11.40
CA SER A 40 11.76 6.78 -11.03
C SER A 40 12.02 6.79 -9.52
N LEU A 41 11.89 7.94 -8.89
CA LEU A 41 12.07 8.09 -7.44
C LEU A 41 10.98 7.35 -6.66
N VAL A 42 9.72 7.42 -7.10
CA VAL A 42 8.61 6.70 -6.46
C VAL A 42 8.83 5.18 -6.52
N PHE A 43 9.23 4.67 -7.70
CA PHE A 43 9.56 3.25 -7.86
C PHE A 43 10.76 2.84 -7.00
N PHE A 44 11.78 3.68 -6.91
CA PHE A 44 12.97 3.43 -6.06
C PHE A 44 12.58 3.32 -4.58
N ILE A 45 11.75 4.25 -4.09
CA ILE A 45 11.24 4.22 -2.71
C ILE A 45 10.38 2.97 -2.49
N GLY A 46 9.49 2.65 -3.43
CA GLY A 46 8.63 1.47 -3.35
C GLY A 46 9.43 0.16 -3.29
N ALA A 47 10.43 0.02 -4.16
CA ALA A 47 11.33 -1.13 -4.17
C ALA A 47 12.13 -1.23 -2.86
N GLY A 48 12.63 -0.10 -2.34
CA GLY A 48 13.33 -0.05 -1.05
C GLY A 48 12.46 -0.50 0.11
N LEU A 49 11.22 -0.05 0.18
CA LEU A 49 10.25 -0.49 1.20
C LEU A 49 9.91 -1.97 1.06
N GLY A 50 9.76 -2.47 -0.17
CA GLY A 50 9.57 -3.88 -0.46
C GLY A 50 10.75 -4.73 0.01
N GLY A 51 11.99 -4.26 -0.20
CA GLY A 51 13.20 -4.91 0.29
C GLY A 51 13.25 -5.00 1.81
N VAL A 52 12.92 -3.93 2.51
CA VAL A 52 12.84 -3.94 3.99
C VAL A 52 11.76 -4.90 4.47
N ALA A 53 10.58 -4.90 3.85
CA ALA A 53 9.51 -5.85 4.18
C ALA A 53 9.95 -7.30 3.95
N GLY A 54 10.65 -7.58 2.84
CA GLY A 54 11.21 -8.90 2.55
C GLY A 54 12.20 -9.39 3.60
N VAL A 55 13.09 -8.52 4.07
CA VAL A 55 14.03 -8.84 5.17
C VAL A 55 13.28 -9.14 6.47
N MET A 56 12.26 -8.36 6.80
CA MET A 56 11.43 -8.61 8.01
C MET A 56 10.72 -9.95 7.93
N VAL A 57 10.12 -10.27 6.79
CA VAL A 57 9.43 -11.56 6.56
C VAL A 57 10.43 -12.72 6.62
N GLY A 58 11.58 -12.61 5.94
CA GLY A 58 12.61 -13.64 5.93
C GLY A 58 13.20 -13.92 7.31
N THR A 59 13.40 -12.87 8.13
CA THR A 59 13.85 -13.02 9.52
C THR A 59 12.81 -13.67 10.41
N TYR A 60 11.52 -13.38 10.19
CA TYR A 60 10.43 -13.94 10.97
C TYR A 60 10.21 -15.43 10.70
N TYR A 61 10.25 -15.85 9.43
CA TYR A 61 10.01 -17.25 9.04
C TYR A 61 11.29 -18.11 9.03
N GLY A 62 12.47 -17.50 9.08
CA GLY A 62 13.75 -18.20 9.05
C GLY A 62 14.13 -18.85 7.73
N GLN A 63 13.27 -18.76 6.71
CA GLN A 63 13.50 -19.25 5.34
C GLN A 63 12.85 -18.29 4.34
N ILE A 64 13.47 -18.21 3.17
CA ILE A 64 12.99 -17.37 2.05
C ILE A 64 12.77 -18.27 0.85
N ASP A 65 11.53 -18.29 0.34
CA ASP A 65 11.14 -19.02 -0.86
C ASP A 65 10.90 -18.02 -2.00
N PHE A 66 11.21 -18.40 -3.23
CA PHE A 66 10.98 -17.55 -4.41
C PHE A 66 9.50 -17.26 -4.65
N THR A 67 8.59 -18.10 -4.16
CA THR A 67 7.13 -17.91 -4.27
C THR A 67 6.56 -16.95 -3.23
N MET A 68 7.29 -16.66 -2.15
CA MET A 68 6.82 -15.77 -1.08
C MET A 68 6.46 -14.37 -1.58
N GLY A 69 7.24 -13.82 -2.53
CA GLY A 69 6.99 -12.50 -3.10
C GLY A 69 5.60 -12.35 -3.70
N TRP A 70 5.08 -13.40 -4.34
CA TRP A 70 3.72 -13.40 -4.90
C TRP A 70 2.65 -13.31 -3.83
N SER A 71 2.71 -14.17 -2.83
CA SER A 71 1.72 -14.24 -1.76
C SER A 71 1.70 -12.96 -0.92
N TYR A 72 2.86 -12.44 -0.52
CA TYR A 72 2.95 -11.19 0.23
C TYR A 72 2.65 -9.96 -0.62
N GLY A 73 2.95 -10.00 -1.93
CA GLY A 73 2.56 -8.96 -2.87
C GLY A 73 1.04 -8.81 -2.97
N LEU A 74 0.31 -9.92 -3.10
CA LEU A 74 -1.15 -9.91 -3.10
C LEU A 74 -1.72 -9.39 -1.78
N LYS A 75 -1.14 -9.76 -0.64
CA LYS A 75 -1.56 -9.25 0.67
C LYS A 75 -1.28 -7.75 0.83
N ALA A 76 -0.14 -7.28 0.36
CA ALA A 76 0.19 -5.86 0.36
C ALA A 76 -0.78 -5.05 -0.51
N PHE A 77 -1.14 -5.58 -1.67
CA PHE A 77 -2.15 -4.99 -2.55
C PHE A 77 -3.53 -4.95 -1.87
N THR A 78 -3.92 -6.06 -1.23
CA THR A 78 -5.15 -6.15 -0.42
C THR A 78 -5.17 -5.10 0.69
N ALA A 79 -4.07 -4.96 1.42
CA ALA A 79 -3.93 -3.98 2.49
C ALA A 79 -4.03 -2.53 1.97
N ALA A 80 -3.44 -2.24 0.80
CA ALA A 80 -3.51 -0.93 0.18
C ALA A 80 -4.94 -0.57 -0.28
N ILE A 81 -5.68 -1.52 -0.85
CA ILE A 81 -7.08 -1.32 -1.24
C ILE A 81 -7.96 -1.13 0.01
N LEU A 82 -7.76 -1.98 1.02
CA LEU A 82 -8.49 -1.92 2.28
C LEU A 82 -8.27 -0.58 2.98
N GLY A 83 -7.05 -0.07 2.96
CA GLY A 83 -6.70 1.23 3.53
C GLY A 83 -7.24 2.42 2.74
N GLY A 84 -7.41 2.26 1.43
CA GLY A 84 -7.78 3.30 0.47
C GLY A 84 -6.60 3.71 -0.41
N ILE A 85 -6.75 3.48 -1.70
CA ILE A 85 -5.72 3.78 -2.71
C ILE A 85 -5.41 5.28 -2.69
N GLY A 86 -4.11 5.62 -2.65
CA GLY A 86 -3.64 7.01 -2.61
C GLY A 86 -3.45 7.59 -1.21
N ASN A 87 -3.93 6.92 -0.17
CA ASN A 87 -3.78 7.38 1.22
C ASN A 87 -2.76 6.51 1.97
N ILE A 88 -1.56 7.09 2.25
CA ILE A 88 -0.47 6.37 2.94
C ILE A 88 -0.87 5.96 4.37
N PRO A 89 -1.43 6.83 5.22
CA PRO A 89 -1.98 6.42 6.51
C PRO A 89 -3.04 5.33 6.39
N GLY A 90 -3.87 5.40 5.35
CA GLY A 90 -4.87 4.38 5.06
C GLY A 90 -4.24 3.02 4.81
N ALA A 91 -3.27 2.93 3.91
CA ALA A 91 -2.55 1.70 3.61
C ALA A 91 -1.86 1.09 4.84
N MET A 92 -1.30 1.94 5.71
CA MET A 92 -0.66 1.51 6.96
C MET A 92 -1.68 0.88 7.92
N ILE A 93 -2.83 1.53 8.13
CA ILE A 93 -3.92 1.01 8.96
C ILE A 93 -4.51 -0.26 8.33
N GLY A 94 -4.71 -0.27 7.01
CA GLY A 94 -5.18 -1.42 6.26
C GLY A 94 -4.28 -2.65 6.45
N GLY A 95 -2.96 -2.46 6.38
CA GLY A 95 -1.98 -3.53 6.61
C GLY A 95 -2.00 -4.06 8.04
N LEU A 96 -2.10 -3.18 9.05
CA LEU A 96 -2.21 -3.57 10.45
C LEU A 96 -3.51 -4.35 10.72
N LEU A 97 -4.64 -3.86 10.24
CA LEU A 97 -5.93 -4.52 10.38
C LEU A 97 -5.93 -5.89 9.70
N LEU A 98 -5.42 -5.98 8.47
CA LEU A 98 -5.32 -7.23 7.75
C LEU A 98 -4.47 -8.24 8.53
N GLY A 99 -3.30 -7.82 9.04
CA GLY A 99 -2.42 -8.67 9.84
C GLY A 99 -3.09 -9.17 11.13
N VAL A 100 -3.82 -8.32 11.83
CA VAL A 100 -4.58 -8.70 13.04
C VAL A 100 -5.69 -9.70 12.69
N ILE A 101 -6.46 -9.44 11.63
CA ILE A 101 -7.55 -10.34 11.19
C ILE A 101 -6.98 -11.70 10.77
N GLU A 102 -5.87 -11.71 10.02
CA GLU A 102 -5.19 -12.96 9.65
C GLU A 102 -4.69 -13.74 10.88
N ALA A 103 -4.11 -13.05 11.86
CA ALA A 103 -3.62 -13.69 13.07
C ALA A 103 -4.74 -14.30 13.89
N LEU A 104 -5.85 -13.56 14.05
CA LEU A 104 -7.04 -14.08 14.74
C LEU A 104 -7.68 -15.23 13.96
N GLY A 105 -7.82 -15.10 12.64
CA GLY A 105 -8.39 -16.15 11.81
C GLY A 105 -7.56 -17.43 11.83
N ALA A 106 -6.24 -17.34 11.77
CA ALA A 106 -5.34 -18.47 11.89
C ALA A 106 -5.42 -19.15 13.26
N SER A 107 -5.66 -18.37 14.32
CA SER A 107 -5.74 -18.88 15.71
C SER A 107 -7.07 -19.60 15.99
N TYR A 108 -8.20 -19.11 15.45
CA TYR A 108 -9.53 -19.64 15.77
C TYR A 108 -10.06 -20.66 14.78
N LEU A 109 -9.72 -20.55 13.48
CA LEU A 109 -10.27 -21.46 12.49
C LEU A 109 -9.29 -22.55 12.07
N ALA A 110 -8.22 -22.23 11.41
CA ALA A 110 -7.07 -23.05 11.09
C ALA A 110 -6.10 -22.27 10.21
N MET A 111 -4.84 -22.63 10.20
CA MET A 111 -3.80 -21.96 9.41
C MET A 111 -4.05 -21.99 7.89
N ALA A 112 -4.74 -23.03 7.42
CA ALA A 112 -5.12 -23.19 6.01
C ALA A 112 -6.13 -22.11 5.50
N TRP A 113 -6.90 -21.50 6.40
CA TRP A 113 -7.91 -20.50 6.05
C TRP A 113 -7.40 -19.06 6.07
N LYS A 114 -6.13 -18.87 6.45
CA LYS A 114 -5.51 -17.56 6.62
C LYS A 114 -5.67 -16.66 5.38
N ASP A 115 -5.36 -17.18 4.21
CA ASP A 115 -5.41 -16.42 2.96
C ASP A 115 -6.87 -16.21 2.50
N ALA A 116 -7.72 -17.23 2.69
CA ALA A 116 -9.15 -17.13 2.36
C ALA A 116 -9.85 -16.04 3.19
N ILE A 117 -9.52 -15.91 4.47
CA ILE A 117 -10.06 -14.87 5.35
C ILE A 117 -9.61 -13.49 4.89
N ALA A 118 -8.34 -13.33 4.52
CA ALA A 118 -7.81 -12.05 4.02
C ALA A 118 -8.57 -11.58 2.78
N PHE A 119 -8.80 -12.47 1.81
CA PHE A 119 -9.55 -12.15 0.58
C PHE A 119 -11.04 -11.95 0.85
N LEU A 120 -11.64 -12.70 1.76
CA LEU A 120 -13.03 -12.51 2.15
C LEU A 120 -13.26 -11.13 2.76
N VAL A 121 -12.37 -10.70 3.65
CA VAL A 121 -12.40 -9.36 4.25
C VAL A 121 -12.24 -8.29 3.17
N LEU A 122 -11.34 -8.48 2.20
CA LEU A 122 -11.18 -7.57 1.07
C LEU A 122 -12.49 -7.42 0.30
N ILE A 123 -13.11 -8.54 -0.10
CA ILE A 123 -14.36 -8.54 -0.87
C ILE A 123 -15.46 -7.84 -0.07
N LEU A 124 -15.58 -8.13 1.21
CA LEU A 124 -16.59 -7.55 2.08
C LEU A 124 -16.43 -6.04 2.20
N ILE A 125 -15.20 -5.55 2.35
CA ILE A 125 -14.92 -4.11 2.42
C ILE A 125 -15.16 -3.44 1.08
N LEU A 126 -14.79 -4.05 -0.05
CA LEU A 126 -15.07 -3.49 -1.38
C LEU A 126 -16.57 -3.37 -1.67
N ILE A 127 -17.38 -4.30 -1.16
CA ILE A 127 -18.86 -4.23 -1.28
C ILE A 127 -19.42 -3.08 -0.44
N ILE A 128 -18.93 -2.91 0.80
CA ILE A 128 -19.46 -1.90 1.74
C ILE A 128 -18.87 -0.51 1.46
N ARG A 129 -17.55 -0.45 1.16
CA ARG A 129 -16.80 0.78 0.89
C ARG A 129 -15.80 0.60 -0.25
N PRO A 130 -16.20 0.83 -1.50
CA PRO A 130 -15.33 0.65 -2.66
C PRO A 130 -14.11 1.57 -2.68
N THR A 131 -14.12 2.66 -1.92
CA THR A 131 -12.98 3.60 -1.77
C THR A 131 -11.97 3.17 -0.69
N GLY A 132 -12.22 2.05 0.03
CA GLY A 132 -11.46 1.65 1.20
C GLY A 132 -11.86 2.42 2.47
N LEU A 133 -11.15 2.13 3.59
CA LEU A 133 -11.49 2.71 4.90
C LEU A 133 -11.25 4.22 4.97
N LEU A 134 -10.14 4.70 4.39
CA LEU A 134 -9.69 6.08 4.41
C LEU A 134 -9.47 6.68 3.01
N GLY A 135 -9.99 6.03 1.96
CA GLY A 135 -9.90 6.54 0.59
C GLY A 135 -10.69 7.83 0.43
N GLU A 136 -10.11 8.82 -0.22
CA GLU A 136 -10.81 10.03 -0.61
C GLU A 136 -11.81 9.70 -1.73
N ARG A 137 -13.03 10.19 -1.61
CA ARG A 137 -13.97 10.20 -2.73
C ARG A 137 -13.40 11.15 -3.78
N VAL A 138 -12.94 10.62 -4.90
CA VAL A 138 -12.66 11.44 -6.08
C VAL A 138 -14.00 12.06 -6.46
N ALA A 139 -14.13 13.35 -6.22
CA ALA A 139 -15.29 14.09 -6.72
C ALA A 139 -15.21 14.02 -8.24
N ASP A 140 -16.18 13.34 -8.86
CA ASP A 140 -16.37 13.41 -10.30
C ASP A 140 -16.51 14.89 -10.67
N LYS A 141 -15.48 15.42 -11.30
CA LYS A 141 -15.59 16.71 -12.01
C LYS A 141 -16.33 16.41 -13.30
N LEU A 142 -17.66 16.57 -13.28
CA LEU A 142 -18.47 16.80 -14.46
C LEU A 142 -18.03 18.09 -15.16
#